data_08a0ed90f879dde52085513f281181c3
#
_entry.id   08a0ed90f879dde52085513f281181c3
#
_cell.length_a   1.000
_cell.length_b   1.000
_cell.length_c   1.000
_cell.angle_alpha   90.00
_cell.angle_beta   90.00
_cell.angle_gamma   90.00
#
_symmetry.space_group_name_H-M   'P 1'
#
loop_
_entity.id
_entity.type
_entity.pdbx_description
1 polymer ?
#
loop_
_entity_poly.entity_id
_entity_poly.type
_entity_poly.pdbx_seq_one_letter_code
_entity_poly.pdbx_strand_id
1 'polypeptide(L)'
;MAFTANSTEALNIAISGLIHKGDHVISTDCEHNSVLRPLYRLEEERGVALDFVPADRQGLVDYADFERLMRPDTRAVVCTHCSNLTGNILDIGRIAGIAHSRGALLIVDASQTAGTVPIDMQALGVDVLCFTGHKGLMGPQGTGGLCIRPDVEIDPWKVGGSGVHSYDRHQPKEYPTRLEAGTLNSHGIAGLSAALDVILERGVADIQRAEHALMQRFYDGVRGISGVTVYGDFSAPERGAIVALNIRDYDSSAVSDELAVTYGIATRPGAHCAPRMHRALGTTEQGAVRFSFSCYNTEQEVDAAIAAVRAIAE
;
A
#
# COMPACT_ATOMS: atom_id res chain seq x y z
N MET A 1 2.52 -1.90 -19.08
CA MET A 1 1.90 -1.03 -18.06
C MET A 1 0.54 -0.58 -18.56
N ALA A 2 -0.47 -0.50 -17.68
CA ALA A 2 -1.78 0.08 -17.99
C ALA A 2 -2.11 1.17 -16.95
N PHE A 3 -2.73 2.27 -17.39
CA PHE A 3 -3.14 3.36 -16.52
C PHE A 3 -4.52 3.11 -15.92
N THR A 4 -4.70 3.60 -14.70
CA THR A 4 -5.95 3.55 -13.95
C THR A 4 -6.17 4.86 -13.21
N ALA A 5 -7.36 5.05 -12.62
CA ALA A 5 -7.64 6.23 -11.81
C ALA A 5 -6.89 6.22 -10.46
N ASN A 6 -6.49 5.06 -9.97
CA ASN A 6 -5.78 4.88 -8.69
C ASN A 6 -5.39 3.40 -8.50
N SER A 7 -4.64 3.08 -7.45
CA SER A 7 -4.27 1.70 -7.11
C SER A 7 -5.47 0.80 -6.81
N THR A 8 -6.57 1.33 -6.28
CA THR A 8 -7.77 0.52 -6.02
C THR A 8 -8.34 -0.04 -7.32
N GLU A 9 -8.41 0.75 -8.39
CA GLU A 9 -8.81 0.26 -9.71
C GLU A 9 -7.79 -0.74 -10.26
N ALA A 10 -6.49 -0.45 -10.15
CA ALA A 10 -5.42 -1.34 -10.58
C ALA A 10 -5.51 -2.72 -9.89
N LEU A 11 -5.73 -2.73 -8.57
CA LEU A 11 -5.90 -3.95 -7.78
C LEU A 11 -7.17 -4.72 -8.16
N ASN A 12 -8.29 -4.03 -8.41
CA ASN A 12 -9.49 -4.68 -8.91
C ASN A 12 -9.25 -5.35 -10.27
N ILE A 13 -8.55 -4.68 -11.19
CA ILE A 13 -8.19 -5.25 -12.50
C ILE A 13 -7.31 -6.49 -12.31
N ALA A 14 -6.23 -6.38 -11.52
CA ALA A 14 -5.29 -7.48 -11.32
C ALA A 14 -5.96 -8.67 -10.62
N ILE A 15 -6.63 -8.43 -9.48
CA ILE A 15 -7.25 -9.48 -8.67
C ILE A 15 -8.39 -10.14 -9.43
N SER A 16 -9.32 -9.36 -10.00
CA SER A 16 -10.49 -9.94 -10.68
C SER A 16 -10.16 -10.60 -12.02
N GLY A 17 -9.10 -10.13 -12.70
CA GLY A 17 -8.68 -10.63 -14.00
C GLY A 17 -7.71 -11.82 -13.97
N LEU A 18 -7.08 -12.10 -12.81
CA LEU A 18 -6.14 -13.21 -12.64
C LEU A 18 -6.69 -14.36 -11.81
N ILE A 19 -7.68 -14.08 -10.95
CA ILE A 19 -8.22 -15.05 -9.98
C ILE A 19 -9.59 -15.52 -10.44
N HIS A 20 -9.72 -16.81 -10.63
CA HIS A 20 -10.90 -17.46 -11.20
C HIS A 20 -11.66 -18.27 -10.15
N LYS A 21 -12.79 -18.84 -10.57
CA LYS A 21 -13.64 -19.67 -9.72
C LYS A 21 -12.88 -20.88 -9.20
N GLY A 22 -12.87 -21.03 -7.87
CA GLY A 22 -12.26 -22.16 -7.19
C GLY A 22 -10.76 -22.05 -6.97
N ASP A 23 -10.14 -20.96 -7.39
CA ASP A 23 -8.72 -20.68 -7.07
C ASP A 23 -8.54 -20.47 -5.55
N HIS A 24 -7.31 -20.68 -5.11
CA HIS A 24 -6.84 -20.29 -3.78
C HIS A 24 -5.93 -19.09 -3.85
N VAL A 25 -6.05 -18.15 -2.89
CA VAL A 25 -5.23 -16.95 -2.77
C VAL A 25 -4.72 -16.80 -1.35
N ILE A 26 -3.44 -16.47 -1.23
CA ILE A 26 -2.82 -16.06 0.03
C ILE A 26 -2.70 -14.55 0.05
N SER A 27 -3.10 -13.92 1.16
CA SER A 27 -2.89 -12.49 1.41
C SER A 27 -2.35 -12.29 2.81
N THR A 28 -2.35 -11.06 3.36
CA THR A 28 -1.77 -10.79 4.68
C THR A 28 -2.69 -9.95 5.57
N ASP A 29 -2.38 -9.90 6.87
CA ASP A 29 -3.03 -8.98 7.81
C ASP A 29 -2.58 -7.52 7.61
N CYS A 30 -1.56 -7.28 6.77
CA CYS A 30 -1.02 -5.95 6.50
C CYS A 30 -1.83 -5.14 5.47
N GLU A 31 -2.86 -5.75 4.86
CA GLU A 31 -3.52 -5.25 3.68
C GLU A 31 -4.45 -4.06 3.93
N HIS A 32 -4.45 -3.15 2.97
CA HIS A 32 -5.47 -2.12 2.82
C HIS A 32 -6.78 -2.73 2.27
N ASN A 33 -7.92 -2.09 2.54
CA ASN A 33 -9.24 -2.49 2.00
C ASN A 33 -9.29 -2.56 0.46
N SER A 34 -8.36 -1.90 -0.24
CA SER A 34 -8.26 -1.99 -1.70
C SER A 34 -7.83 -3.39 -2.20
N VAL A 35 -7.19 -4.18 -1.34
CA VAL A 35 -6.88 -5.60 -1.55
C VAL A 35 -7.97 -6.48 -0.93
N LEU A 36 -8.31 -6.23 0.34
CA LEU A 36 -9.22 -7.10 1.10
C LEU A 36 -10.61 -7.20 0.46
N ARG A 37 -11.21 -6.07 0.08
CA ARG A 37 -12.58 -6.05 -0.45
C ARG A 37 -12.72 -6.75 -1.80
N PRO A 38 -11.84 -6.57 -2.79
CA PRO A 38 -11.86 -7.38 -4.00
C PRO A 38 -11.69 -8.87 -3.71
N LEU A 39 -10.82 -9.27 -2.78
CA LEU A 39 -10.63 -10.68 -2.40
C LEU A 39 -11.90 -11.26 -1.76
N TYR A 40 -12.49 -10.60 -0.77
CA TYR A 40 -13.75 -11.04 -0.15
C TYR A 40 -14.89 -11.14 -1.17
N ARG A 41 -14.95 -10.19 -2.10
CA ARG A 41 -15.92 -10.27 -3.20
C ARG A 41 -15.73 -11.52 -4.04
N LEU A 42 -14.50 -11.91 -4.37
CA LEU A 42 -14.25 -13.14 -5.14
C LEU A 42 -14.53 -14.40 -4.32
N GLU A 43 -14.28 -14.38 -3.01
CA GLU A 43 -14.70 -15.47 -2.10
C GLU A 43 -16.21 -15.68 -2.17
N GLU A 44 -17.00 -14.59 -2.04
CA GLU A 44 -18.48 -14.63 -2.06
C GLU A 44 -19.05 -15.00 -3.45
N GLU A 45 -18.55 -14.36 -4.52
CA GLU A 45 -19.12 -14.47 -5.87
C GLU A 45 -18.58 -15.67 -6.66
N ARG A 46 -17.32 -16.09 -6.42
CA ARG A 46 -16.63 -17.10 -7.23
C ARG A 46 -16.18 -18.33 -6.44
N GLY A 47 -16.39 -18.36 -5.12
CA GLY A 47 -15.93 -19.45 -4.27
C GLY A 47 -14.40 -19.58 -4.22
N VAL A 48 -13.70 -18.46 -4.31
CA VAL A 48 -12.23 -18.39 -4.12
C VAL A 48 -11.92 -18.69 -2.66
N ALA A 49 -10.94 -19.57 -2.42
CA ALA A 49 -10.46 -19.82 -1.07
C ALA A 49 -9.43 -18.77 -0.67
N LEU A 50 -9.57 -18.19 0.52
CA LEU A 50 -8.66 -17.15 1.04
C LEU A 50 -7.96 -17.62 2.32
N ASP A 51 -6.64 -17.54 2.32
CA ASP A 51 -5.85 -17.64 3.54
C ASP A 51 -5.07 -16.34 3.76
N PHE A 52 -4.88 -15.97 5.04
CA PHE A 52 -4.17 -14.75 5.41
C PHE A 52 -3.01 -15.09 6.32
N VAL A 53 -1.82 -14.62 5.94
CA VAL A 53 -0.64 -14.65 6.81
C VAL A 53 -0.87 -13.68 7.95
N PRO A 54 -0.85 -14.16 9.22
CA PRO A 54 -1.13 -13.30 10.36
C PRO A 54 0.02 -12.33 10.63
N ALA A 55 -0.32 -11.15 11.13
CA ALA A 55 0.64 -10.22 11.70
C ALA A 55 0.64 -10.32 13.24
N ASP A 56 1.80 -10.11 13.84
CA ASP A 56 1.94 -10.00 15.27
C ASP A 56 1.56 -8.60 15.82
N ARG A 57 1.77 -8.37 17.12
CA ARG A 57 1.48 -7.08 17.76
C ARG A 57 2.43 -5.94 17.36
N GLN A 58 3.48 -6.21 16.60
CA GLN A 58 4.36 -5.23 15.98
C GLN A 58 4.04 -5.04 14.49
N GLY A 59 3.04 -5.77 13.97
CA GLY A 59 2.67 -5.77 12.56
C GLY A 59 3.67 -6.50 11.67
N LEU A 60 4.44 -7.44 12.24
CA LEU A 60 5.37 -8.29 11.51
C LEU A 60 4.70 -9.61 11.12
N VAL A 61 5.07 -10.15 9.98
CA VAL A 61 4.61 -11.45 9.46
C VAL A 61 5.74 -12.48 9.54
N ASP A 62 5.39 -13.75 9.80
CA ASP A 62 6.34 -14.85 9.63
C ASP A 62 6.27 -15.36 8.19
N TYR A 63 7.38 -15.28 7.47
CA TYR A 63 7.46 -15.74 6.08
C TYR A 63 7.29 -17.25 5.95
N ALA A 64 7.54 -18.05 6.99
CA ALA A 64 7.25 -19.48 6.99
C ALA A 64 5.74 -19.76 6.87
N ASP A 65 4.90 -18.82 7.25
CA ASP A 65 3.45 -18.96 7.12
C ASP A 65 3.01 -18.89 5.65
N PHE A 66 3.70 -18.13 4.79
CA PHE A 66 3.44 -18.19 3.35
C PHE A 66 3.67 -19.60 2.81
N GLU A 67 4.82 -20.24 3.16
CA GLU A 67 5.13 -21.60 2.74
C GLU A 67 4.09 -22.61 3.25
N ARG A 68 3.67 -22.48 4.50
CA ARG A 68 2.69 -23.37 5.16
C ARG A 68 1.30 -23.27 4.54
N LEU A 69 0.90 -22.08 4.10
CA LEU A 69 -0.40 -21.83 3.50
C LEU A 69 -0.47 -22.17 2.01
N MET A 70 0.70 -22.38 1.34
CA MET A 70 0.73 -22.74 -0.07
C MET A 70 0.06 -24.08 -0.34
N ARG A 71 -0.83 -24.11 -1.34
CA ARG A 71 -1.56 -25.29 -1.83
C ARG A 71 -1.24 -25.53 -3.32
N PRO A 72 -1.53 -26.71 -3.86
CA PRO A 72 -1.38 -26.98 -5.29
C PRO A 72 -2.27 -26.10 -6.19
N ASP A 73 -3.41 -25.63 -5.66
CA ASP A 73 -4.38 -24.75 -6.30
C ASP A 73 -4.18 -23.27 -5.96
N THR A 74 -3.08 -22.91 -5.27
CA THR A 74 -2.75 -21.51 -5.02
C THR A 74 -2.45 -20.79 -6.32
N ARG A 75 -3.33 -19.87 -6.71
CA ARG A 75 -3.22 -19.08 -7.93
C ARG A 75 -2.31 -17.89 -7.78
N ALA A 76 -2.41 -17.18 -6.64
CA ALA A 76 -1.67 -15.96 -6.40
C ALA A 76 -1.40 -15.71 -4.92
N VAL A 77 -0.33 -14.98 -4.66
CA VAL A 77 -0.11 -14.22 -3.43
C VAL A 77 -0.40 -12.76 -3.73
N VAL A 78 -1.22 -12.10 -2.91
CA VAL A 78 -1.55 -10.68 -3.03
C VAL A 78 -1.14 -9.98 -1.75
N CYS A 79 -0.16 -9.08 -1.81
CA CYS A 79 0.32 -8.41 -0.60
C CYS A 79 0.68 -6.94 -0.84
N THR A 80 0.59 -6.14 0.22
CA THR A 80 1.16 -4.79 0.22
C THR A 80 2.67 -4.84 0.33
N HIS A 81 3.37 -3.90 -0.31
CA HIS A 81 4.82 -3.76 -0.11
C HIS A 81 5.12 -3.09 1.23
N CYS A 82 4.28 -2.13 1.65
CA CYS A 82 4.44 -1.45 2.93
C CYS A 82 3.07 -1.21 3.58
N SER A 83 2.97 -1.55 4.86
CA SER A 83 1.76 -1.28 5.64
C SER A 83 1.50 0.22 5.72
N ASN A 84 0.28 0.63 5.33
CA ASN A 84 -0.15 2.03 5.41
C ASN A 84 -0.44 2.49 6.86
N LEU A 85 -0.34 1.60 7.84
CA LEU A 85 -0.55 1.89 9.25
C LEU A 85 0.76 1.84 10.03
N THR A 86 1.50 0.74 9.95
CA THR A 86 2.73 0.55 10.74
C THR A 86 3.99 1.08 10.03
N GLY A 87 3.97 1.23 8.72
CA GLY A 87 5.16 1.55 7.93
C GLY A 87 6.11 0.37 7.73
N ASN A 88 5.80 -0.83 8.25
CA ASN A 88 6.61 -2.02 8.03
C ASN A 88 6.62 -2.40 6.56
N ILE A 89 7.81 -2.67 6.01
CA ILE A 89 8.01 -3.13 4.63
C ILE A 89 8.13 -4.65 4.63
N LEU A 90 7.43 -5.31 3.69
CA LEU A 90 7.52 -6.75 3.46
C LEU A 90 8.67 -7.08 2.50
N ASP A 91 9.37 -8.18 2.76
CA ASP A 91 10.39 -8.74 1.86
C ASP A 91 9.71 -9.38 0.63
N ILE A 92 9.45 -8.55 -0.37
CA ILE A 92 8.77 -8.94 -1.61
C ILE A 92 9.56 -9.99 -2.38
N GLY A 93 10.89 -9.89 -2.40
CA GLY A 93 11.74 -10.89 -3.08
C GLY A 93 11.61 -12.28 -2.48
N ARG A 94 11.55 -12.37 -1.14
CA ARG A 94 11.32 -13.64 -0.44
C ARG A 94 9.92 -14.19 -0.72
N ILE A 95 8.88 -13.35 -0.69
CA ILE A 95 7.50 -13.75 -0.99
C ILE A 95 7.39 -14.23 -2.45
N ALA A 96 8.04 -13.52 -3.40
CA ALA A 96 8.10 -13.93 -4.80
C ALA A 96 8.72 -15.33 -4.97
N GLY A 97 9.86 -15.58 -4.31
CA GLY A 97 10.51 -16.89 -4.33
C GLY A 97 9.61 -18.01 -3.83
N ILE A 98 8.87 -17.77 -2.74
CA ILE A 98 7.89 -18.73 -2.19
C ILE A 98 6.74 -18.96 -3.19
N ALA A 99 6.13 -17.91 -3.71
CA ALA A 99 5.02 -17.99 -4.66
C ALA A 99 5.42 -18.75 -5.92
N HIS A 100 6.52 -18.35 -6.55
CA HIS A 100 7.00 -18.96 -7.79
C HIS A 100 7.44 -20.41 -7.63
N SER A 101 7.94 -20.81 -6.45
CA SER A 101 8.30 -22.21 -6.17
C SER A 101 7.13 -23.18 -6.31
N ARG A 102 5.90 -22.66 -6.28
CA ARG A 102 4.65 -23.40 -6.41
C ARG A 102 3.82 -23.00 -7.65
N GLY A 103 4.41 -22.16 -8.53
CA GLY A 103 3.74 -21.69 -9.76
C GLY A 103 2.65 -20.64 -9.52
N ALA A 104 2.56 -20.07 -8.32
CA ALA A 104 1.65 -18.97 -8.01
C ALA A 104 2.23 -17.62 -8.46
N LEU A 105 1.35 -16.68 -8.80
CA LEU A 105 1.73 -15.30 -9.16
C LEU A 105 1.86 -14.42 -7.90
N LEU A 106 2.67 -13.35 -8.02
CA LEU A 106 2.76 -12.32 -6.98
C LEU A 106 2.19 -10.98 -7.47
N ILE A 107 1.14 -10.51 -6.81
CA ILE A 107 0.51 -9.21 -7.02
C ILE A 107 0.86 -8.31 -5.83
N VAL A 108 1.47 -7.16 -6.10
CA VAL A 108 1.96 -6.23 -5.06
C VAL A 108 1.23 -4.91 -5.11
N ASP A 109 0.69 -4.48 -3.96
CA ASP A 109 0.21 -3.11 -3.74
C ASP A 109 1.39 -2.22 -3.30
N ALA A 110 1.92 -1.42 -4.23
CA ALA A 110 3.00 -0.47 -4.00
C ALA A 110 2.51 0.94 -3.66
N SER A 111 1.27 1.11 -3.21
CA SER A 111 0.67 2.43 -2.95
C SER A 111 1.42 3.27 -1.92
N GLN A 112 2.19 2.66 -1.03
CA GLN A 112 2.98 3.36 0.00
C GLN A 112 4.46 3.49 -0.36
N THR A 113 4.93 2.79 -1.40
CA THR A 113 6.35 2.68 -1.71
C THR A 113 6.73 3.22 -3.08
N ALA A 114 5.79 3.23 -4.04
CA ALA A 114 6.05 3.81 -5.35
C ALA A 114 6.44 5.30 -5.22
N GLY A 115 7.66 5.64 -5.66
CA GLY A 115 8.25 6.97 -5.58
C GLY A 115 9.03 7.31 -4.31
N THR A 116 8.92 6.49 -3.24
CA THR A 116 9.60 6.72 -1.95
C THR A 116 10.53 5.58 -1.53
N VAL A 117 10.40 4.42 -2.14
CA VAL A 117 11.30 3.27 -1.94
C VAL A 117 11.73 2.78 -3.32
N PRO A 118 13.01 2.49 -3.55
CA PRO A 118 13.44 1.89 -4.81
C PRO A 118 12.77 0.53 -5.05
N ILE A 119 12.15 0.37 -6.21
CA ILE A 119 11.49 -0.88 -6.60
C ILE A 119 11.99 -1.29 -7.99
N ASP A 120 12.66 -2.42 -8.07
CA ASP A 120 12.91 -3.11 -9.33
C ASP A 120 12.02 -4.34 -9.39
N MET A 121 10.93 -4.22 -10.18
CA MET A 121 9.93 -5.27 -10.32
C MET A 121 10.51 -6.60 -10.81
N GLN A 122 11.54 -6.54 -11.70
CA GLN A 122 12.15 -7.75 -12.25
C GLN A 122 13.08 -8.42 -11.22
N ALA A 123 13.93 -7.63 -10.57
CA ALA A 123 14.83 -8.13 -9.53
C ALA A 123 14.07 -8.72 -8.33
N LEU A 124 12.93 -8.12 -7.96
CA LEU A 124 12.07 -8.59 -6.87
C LEU A 124 11.14 -9.76 -7.28
N GLY A 125 11.07 -10.09 -8.58
CA GLY A 125 10.20 -11.17 -9.05
C GLY A 125 8.71 -10.86 -8.96
N VAL A 126 8.32 -9.59 -9.07
CA VAL A 126 6.90 -9.19 -9.02
C VAL A 126 6.22 -9.44 -10.36
N ASP A 127 5.07 -10.10 -10.36
CA ASP A 127 4.31 -10.37 -11.57
C ASP A 127 3.39 -9.22 -11.96
N VAL A 128 2.74 -8.61 -10.96
CA VAL A 128 1.89 -7.43 -11.14
C VAL A 128 2.15 -6.45 -9.99
N LEU A 129 2.56 -5.24 -10.33
CA LEU A 129 2.77 -4.13 -9.39
C LEU A 129 1.69 -3.08 -9.58
N CYS A 130 0.87 -2.82 -8.56
CA CYS A 130 -0.18 -1.81 -8.57
C CYS A 130 0.26 -0.55 -7.82
N PHE A 131 0.00 0.64 -8.38
CA PHE A 131 0.42 1.90 -7.78
C PHE A 131 -0.62 3.01 -7.92
N THR A 132 -0.48 4.07 -7.12
CA THR A 132 -1.27 5.30 -7.21
C THR A 132 -0.38 6.52 -7.43
N GLY A 133 -0.81 7.45 -8.27
CA GLY A 133 -0.01 8.60 -8.63
C GLY A 133 0.04 9.72 -7.58
N HIS A 134 -0.98 9.83 -6.72
CA HIS A 134 -1.17 10.97 -5.82
C HIS A 134 -0.51 10.85 -4.44
N LYS A 135 0.29 9.81 -4.21
CA LYS A 135 1.07 9.62 -2.98
C LYS A 135 2.56 9.88 -3.24
N GLY A 136 3.45 8.94 -2.96
CA GLY A 136 4.88 9.09 -3.14
C GLY A 136 5.34 9.41 -4.58
N LEU A 137 4.50 9.14 -5.58
CA LEU A 137 4.75 9.59 -6.96
C LEU A 137 4.43 11.06 -7.20
N MET A 138 3.91 11.81 -6.21
CA MET A 138 3.71 13.27 -6.23
C MET A 138 2.83 13.80 -7.37
N GLY A 139 2.11 12.90 -8.06
CA GLY A 139 1.21 13.23 -9.18
C GLY A 139 -0.18 13.64 -8.74
N PRO A 140 -1.05 14.04 -9.67
CA PRO A 140 -2.42 14.41 -9.39
C PRO A 140 -3.27 13.22 -8.92
N GLN A 141 -4.35 13.52 -8.19
CA GLN A 141 -5.43 12.56 -7.96
C GLN A 141 -6.04 12.11 -9.29
N GLY A 142 -6.63 10.93 -9.31
CA GLY A 142 -7.18 10.34 -10.53
C GLY A 142 -6.13 9.75 -11.46
N THR A 143 -4.95 9.43 -10.93
CA THR A 143 -3.87 8.74 -11.63
C THR A 143 -3.37 7.54 -10.83
N GLY A 144 -3.03 6.49 -11.52
CA GLY A 144 -2.48 5.24 -11.01
C GLY A 144 -2.22 4.28 -12.16
N GLY A 145 -1.87 3.06 -11.84
CA GLY A 145 -1.63 2.04 -12.87
C GLY A 145 -1.18 0.73 -12.30
N LEU A 146 -0.97 -0.20 -13.23
CA LEU A 146 -0.35 -1.48 -12.94
C LEU A 146 0.74 -1.79 -13.97
N CYS A 147 1.90 -2.21 -13.48
CA CYS A 147 2.96 -2.81 -14.27
C CYS A 147 2.78 -4.32 -14.26
N ILE A 148 2.91 -4.96 -15.42
CA ILE A 148 2.59 -6.37 -15.61
C ILE A 148 3.79 -7.04 -16.27
N ARG A 149 4.22 -8.18 -15.74
CA ARG A 149 5.23 -9.03 -16.38
C ARG A 149 4.72 -9.47 -17.77
N PRO A 150 5.55 -9.47 -18.83
CA PRO A 150 5.09 -9.63 -20.21
C PRO A 150 4.29 -10.92 -20.51
N ASP A 151 4.55 -12.00 -19.79
CA ASP A 151 3.91 -13.31 -19.96
C ASP A 151 2.66 -13.50 -19.08
N VAL A 152 2.28 -12.50 -18.28
CA VAL A 152 1.07 -12.54 -17.44
C VAL A 152 -0.11 -11.98 -18.24
N GLU A 153 -1.14 -12.81 -18.43
CA GLU A 153 -2.39 -12.43 -19.06
C GLU A 153 -3.46 -12.13 -18.01
N ILE A 154 -3.99 -10.90 -18.04
CA ILE A 154 -5.06 -10.41 -17.16
C ILE A 154 -6.34 -10.27 -17.98
N ASP A 155 -7.42 -10.91 -17.55
CA ASP A 155 -8.72 -10.73 -18.17
C ASP A 155 -9.26 -9.30 -17.93
N PRO A 156 -9.92 -8.68 -18.92
CA PRO A 156 -10.43 -7.33 -18.74
C PRO A 156 -11.54 -7.30 -17.68
N TRP A 157 -11.32 -6.53 -16.62
CA TRP A 157 -12.33 -6.29 -15.59
C TRP A 157 -13.39 -5.27 -16.04
N LYS A 158 -12.97 -4.27 -16.81
CA LYS A 158 -13.80 -3.21 -17.39
C LYS A 158 -13.70 -3.27 -18.91
N VAL A 159 -14.82 -3.26 -19.58
CA VAL A 159 -14.91 -3.30 -21.05
C VAL A 159 -15.64 -2.08 -21.59
N GLY A 160 -15.30 -1.64 -22.79
CA GLY A 160 -15.94 -0.46 -23.39
C GLY A 160 -15.14 0.13 -24.53
N GLY A 161 -15.38 1.39 -24.83
CA GLY A 161 -14.67 2.09 -25.91
C GLY A 161 -13.17 2.16 -25.66
N SER A 162 -12.39 1.73 -26.63
CA SER A 162 -10.92 1.69 -26.58
C SER A 162 -10.25 2.60 -27.61
N GLY A 163 -11.05 3.20 -28.51
CA GLY A 163 -10.53 3.99 -29.62
C GLY A 163 -9.98 3.18 -30.81
N VAL A 164 -9.89 1.84 -30.68
CA VAL A 164 -9.42 0.90 -31.70
C VAL A 164 -10.39 -0.26 -31.87
N HIS A 165 -10.28 -1.00 -32.96
CA HIS A 165 -11.10 -2.20 -33.25
C HIS A 165 -12.61 -1.99 -33.08
N SER A 166 -13.14 -0.84 -33.55
CA SER A 166 -14.52 -0.36 -33.28
C SER A 166 -15.63 -1.31 -33.76
N TYR A 167 -15.35 -2.22 -34.69
CA TYR A 167 -16.29 -3.21 -35.19
C TYR A 167 -16.22 -4.56 -34.48
N ASP A 168 -15.23 -4.77 -33.63
CA ASP A 168 -15.09 -6.01 -32.86
C ASP A 168 -16.09 -6.04 -31.70
N ARG A 169 -16.66 -7.22 -31.45
CA ARG A 169 -17.63 -7.43 -30.36
C ARG A 169 -16.98 -7.54 -28.98
N HIS A 170 -15.70 -7.79 -28.94
CA HIS A 170 -14.94 -8.06 -27.72
C HIS A 170 -13.91 -6.95 -27.47
N GLN A 171 -13.50 -6.82 -26.21
CA GLN A 171 -12.41 -5.94 -25.80
C GLN A 171 -11.12 -6.35 -26.54
N PRO A 172 -10.30 -5.40 -27.01
CA PRO A 172 -8.98 -5.69 -27.59
C PRO A 172 -8.14 -6.58 -26.70
N LYS A 173 -7.29 -7.43 -27.31
CA LYS A 173 -6.43 -8.36 -26.57
C LYS A 173 -5.09 -7.78 -26.21
N GLU A 174 -4.66 -6.73 -26.93
CA GLU A 174 -3.35 -6.13 -26.80
C GLU A 174 -3.28 -5.21 -25.58
N TYR A 175 -2.18 -5.29 -24.83
CA TYR A 175 -1.84 -4.33 -23.80
C TYR A 175 -1.33 -3.01 -24.41
N PRO A 176 -1.62 -1.85 -23.80
CA PRO A 176 -2.40 -1.67 -22.59
C PRO A 176 -3.92 -1.63 -22.81
N THR A 177 -4.38 -1.54 -24.05
CA THR A 177 -5.78 -1.28 -24.47
C THR A 177 -6.76 -2.31 -23.89
N ARG A 178 -6.30 -3.56 -23.71
CA ARG A 178 -7.07 -4.63 -23.07
C ARG A 178 -7.63 -4.24 -21.71
N LEU A 179 -6.90 -3.44 -20.93
CA LEU A 179 -7.24 -3.03 -19.57
C LEU A 179 -7.71 -1.58 -19.45
N GLU A 180 -7.53 -0.79 -20.52
CA GLU A 180 -7.83 0.64 -20.57
C GLU A 180 -9.13 0.88 -21.35
N ALA A 181 -10.28 0.74 -20.71
CA ALA A 181 -11.57 1.05 -21.31
C ALA A 181 -12.03 2.47 -20.91
N GLY A 182 -12.47 3.24 -21.91
CA GLY A 182 -12.88 4.65 -21.76
C GLY A 182 -11.73 5.61 -21.97
N THR A 183 -12.05 6.91 -22.10
CA THR A 183 -11.06 7.97 -22.26
C THR A 183 -10.25 8.10 -20.96
N LEU A 184 -8.93 7.98 -21.07
CA LEU A 184 -8.03 8.11 -19.95
C LEU A 184 -7.92 9.57 -19.47
N ASN A 185 -7.52 9.76 -18.22
CA ASN A 185 -7.21 11.07 -17.63
C ASN A 185 -5.87 11.60 -18.17
N SER A 186 -5.84 12.03 -19.44
CA SER A 186 -4.61 12.48 -20.10
C SER A 186 -3.96 13.68 -19.41
N HIS A 187 -4.75 14.60 -18.87
CA HIS A 187 -4.24 15.75 -18.12
C HIS A 187 -3.53 15.30 -16.81
N GLY A 188 -4.17 14.39 -16.08
CA GLY A 188 -3.55 13.81 -14.87
C GLY A 188 -2.30 13.01 -15.19
N ILE A 189 -2.31 12.22 -16.27
CA ILE A 189 -1.13 11.44 -16.70
C ILE A 189 0.03 12.37 -17.09
N ALA A 190 -0.24 13.48 -17.80
CA ALA A 190 0.78 14.50 -18.07
C ALA A 190 1.35 15.12 -16.79
N GLY A 191 0.49 15.42 -15.81
CA GLY A 191 0.92 15.89 -14.49
C GLY A 191 1.74 14.85 -13.72
N LEU A 192 1.37 13.57 -13.82
CA LEU A 192 2.16 12.47 -13.23
C LEU A 192 3.53 12.35 -13.91
N SER A 193 3.60 12.51 -15.23
CA SER A 193 4.88 12.51 -15.96
C SER A 193 5.82 13.61 -15.45
N ALA A 194 5.30 14.83 -15.30
CA ALA A 194 6.09 15.93 -14.75
C ALA A 194 6.55 15.67 -13.29
N ALA A 195 5.72 15.04 -12.47
CA ALA A 195 6.11 14.65 -11.12
C ALA A 195 7.21 13.57 -11.11
N LEU A 196 7.17 12.63 -12.06
CA LEU A 196 8.22 11.63 -12.21
C LEU A 196 9.56 12.24 -12.61
N ASP A 197 9.57 13.31 -13.45
CA ASP A 197 10.80 14.03 -13.78
C ASP A 197 11.47 14.62 -12.52
N VAL A 198 10.69 15.20 -11.61
CA VAL A 198 11.17 15.72 -10.32
C VAL A 198 11.72 14.60 -9.42
N ILE A 199 11.03 13.44 -9.37
CA ILE A 199 11.48 12.29 -8.59
C ILE A 199 12.79 11.72 -9.16
N LEU A 200 12.90 11.61 -10.47
CA LEU A 200 14.10 11.10 -11.14
C LEU A 200 15.29 12.04 -10.97
N GLU A 201 15.07 13.36 -11.03
CA GLU A 201 16.11 14.36 -10.78
C GLU A 201 16.60 14.30 -9.33
N ARG A 202 15.70 14.19 -8.37
CA ARG A 202 16.03 14.12 -6.94
C ARG A 202 16.62 12.75 -6.55
N GLY A 203 16.16 11.69 -7.18
CA GLY A 203 16.50 10.31 -6.86
C GLY A 203 15.61 9.70 -5.75
N VAL A 204 14.99 8.54 -6.04
CA VAL A 204 14.10 7.84 -5.08
C VAL A 204 14.83 7.52 -3.77
N ALA A 205 16.09 7.09 -3.83
CA ALA A 205 16.88 6.78 -2.64
C ALA A 205 17.16 8.01 -1.77
N ASP A 206 17.29 9.21 -2.37
CA ASP A 206 17.48 10.45 -1.63
C ASP A 206 16.18 10.91 -0.98
N ILE A 207 15.05 10.74 -1.66
CA ILE A 207 13.71 10.95 -1.10
C ILE A 207 13.51 10.03 0.11
N GLN A 208 13.77 8.73 -0.05
CA GLN A 208 13.67 7.75 1.02
C GLN A 208 14.50 8.14 2.25
N ARG A 209 15.77 8.52 2.05
CA ARG A 209 16.67 8.92 3.16
C ARG A 209 16.14 10.15 3.90
N ALA A 210 15.66 11.14 3.16
CA ALA A 210 15.13 12.38 3.77
C ALA A 210 13.87 12.09 4.59
N GLU A 211 12.92 11.34 4.04
CA GLU A 211 11.69 10.97 4.73
C GLU A 211 11.95 10.07 5.95
N HIS A 212 12.87 9.11 5.82
CA HIS A 212 13.26 8.22 6.92
C HIS A 212 13.93 9.01 8.07
N ALA A 213 14.78 9.98 7.77
CA ALA A 213 15.43 10.80 8.80
C ALA A 213 14.39 11.59 9.63
N LEU A 214 13.39 12.19 8.98
CA LEU A 214 12.32 12.92 9.66
C LEU A 214 11.42 11.99 10.49
N MET A 215 11.07 10.85 9.94
CA MET A 215 10.30 9.81 10.65
C MET A 215 11.06 9.29 11.89
N GLN A 216 12.36 9.00 11.73
CA GLN A 216 13.18 8.51 12.83
C GLN A 216 13.32 9.56 13.95
N ARG A 217 13.53 10.85 13.59
CA ARG A 217 13.53 11.96 14.54
C ARG A 217 12.24 12.02 15.35
N PHE A 218 11.10 11.91 14.67
CA PHE A 218 9.80 11.90 15.35
C PHE A 218 9.66 10.70 16.28
N TYR A 219 9.94 9.51 15.79
CA TYR A 219 9.88 8.28 16.59
C TYR A 219 10.74 8.37 17.86
N ASP A 220 12.00 8.80 17.73
CA ASP A 220 12.91 8.94 18.87
C ASP A 220 12.42 9.98 19.87
N GLY A 221 11.75 11.03 19.40
CA GLY A 221 11.17 12.08 20.25
C GLY A 221 9.92 11.63 21.02
N VAL A 222 9.14 10.67 20.49
CA VAL A 222 7.85 10.29 21.09
C VAL A 222 7.87 8.95 21.82
N ARG A 223 8.74 8.00 21.44
CA ARG A 223 8.74 6.63 21.98
C ARG A 223 8.96 6.52 23.49
N GLY A 224 9.57 7.54 24.11
CA GLY A 224 9.85 7.58 25.56
C GLY A 224 8.85 8.41 26.35
N ILE A 225 7.82 8.98 25.73
CA ILE A 225 6.81 9.78 26.41
C ILE A 225 5.86 8.84 27.17
N SER A 226 5.67 9.11 28.47
CA SER A 226 4.74 8.32 29.28
C SER A 226 3.31 8.40 28.74
N GLY A 227 2.64 7.26 28.58
CA GLY A 227 1.30 7.18 28.02
C GLY A 227 1.25 7.12 26.50
N VAL A 228 2.38 7.22 25.78
CA VAL A 228 2.43 7.03 24.33
C VAL A 228 2.77 5.59 23.99
N THR A 229 1.95 4.97 23.14
CA THR A 229 2.20 3.66 22.55
C THR A 229 2.42 3.83 21.04
N VAL A 230 3.56 3.39 20.55
CA VAL A 230 3.90 3.45 19.10
C VAL A 230 3.79 2.05 18.50
N TYR A 231 3.25 1.96 17.28
CA TYR A 231 2.99 0.71 16.57
C TYR A 231 3.93 0.54 15.38
N GLY A 232 4.43 -0.67 15.19
CA GLY A 232 5.34 -1.04 14.10
C GLY A 232 6.73 -1.44 14.61
N ASP A 233 7.53 -2.02 13.72
CA ASP A 233 8.93 -2.37 13.99
C ASP A 233 9.86 -1.23 13.55
N PHE A 234 10.47 -0.54 14.49
CA PHE A 234 11.44 0.53 14.26
C PHE A 234 12.90 0.05 14.33
N SER A 235 13.12 -1.25 14.49
CA SER A 235 14.47 -1.84 14.39
C SER A 235 14.88 -2.14 12.94
N ALA A 236 13.90 -2.25 12.03
CA ALA A 236 14.15 -2.50 10.62
C ALA A 236 14.86 -1.30 9.96
N PRO A 237 15.93 -1.55 9.15
CA PRO A 237 16.67 -0.48 8.50
C PRO A 237 15.86 0.23 7.40
N GLU A 238 14.90 -0.45 6.83
CA GLU A 238 14.01 0.08 5.79
C GLU A 238 12.55 0.00 6.23
N ARG A 239 11.87 1.15 6.12
CA ARG A 239 10.46 1.26 6.42
C ARG A 239 9.84 2.48 5.73
N GLY A 240 8.52 2.50 5.60
CA GLY A 240 7.78 3.68 5.17
C GLY A 240 7.87 4.81 6.21
N ALA A 241 7.86 6.04 5.75
CA ALA A 241 7.97 7.22 6.60
C ALA A 241 6.64 7.50 7.35
N ILE A 242 6.24 6.54 8.18
CA ILE A 242 4.97 6.52 8.90
C ILE A 242 5.24 6.18 10.36
N VAL A 243 4.58 6.91 11.28
CA VAL A 243 4.51 6.58 12.70
C VAL A 243 3.04 6.60 13.12
N ALA A 244 2.53 5.44 13.52
CA ALA A 244 1.22 5.32 14.13
C ALA A 244 1.38 5.19 15.64
N LEU A 245 0.59 5.92 16.40
CA LEU A 245 0.64 5.90 17.86
C LEU A 245 -0.75 6.11 18.47
N ASN A 246 -0.86 5.77 19.76
CA ASN A 246 -1.96 6.17 20.63
C ASN A 246 -1.40 6.85 21.88
N ILE A 247 -2.20 7.76 22.45
CA ILE A 247 -1.91 8.45 23.69
C ILE A 247 -2.92 7.94 24.73
N ARG A 248 -2.44 7.21 25.76
CA ARG A 248 -3.29 6.62 26.81
C ARG A 248 -4.47 5.86 26.18
N ASP A 249 -5.65 6.04 26.72
CA ASP A 249 -6.93 5.50 26.25
C ASP A 249 -7.77 6.53 25.46
N TYR A 250 -7.14 7.65 25.06
CA TYR A 250 -7.83 8.70 24.31
C TYR A 250 -8.28 8.21 22.95
N ASP A 251 -9.46 8.61 22.54
CA ASP A 251 -9.97 8.36 21.19
C ASP A 251 -9.04 8.99 20.14
N SER A 252 -8.69 8.23 19.12
CA SER A 252 -7.74 8.69 18.08
C SER A 252 -8.26 9.91 17.31
N SER A 253 -9.58 10.08 17.15
CA SER A 253 -10.15 11.24 16.48
C SER A 253 -10.02 12.48 17.37
N ALA A 254 -10.26 12.33 18.68
CA ALA A 254 -10.10 13.44 19.63
C ALA A 254 -8.64 13.94 19.68
N VAL A 255 -7.67 13.02 19.70
CA VAL A 255 -6.24 13.37 19.63
C VAL A 255 -5.89 14.09 18.32
N SER A 256 -6.41 13.59 17.19
CA SER A 256 -6.16 14.21 15.88
C SER A 256 -6.80 15.59 15.77
N ASP A 257 -7.99 15.78 16.33
CA ASP A 257 -8.66 17.09 16.36
C ASP A 257 -7.90 18.08 17.23
N GLU A 258 -7.41 17.68 18.40
CA GLU A 258 -6.58 18.51 19.27
C GLU A 258 -5.27 18.92 18.55
N LEU A 259 -4.59 17.97 17.89
CA LEU A 259 -3.41 18.25 17.09
C LEU A 259 -3.69 19.28 15.98
N ALA A 260 -4.83 19.16 15.31
CA ALA A 260 -5.20 20.07 14.22
C ALA A 260 -5.61 21.45 14.71
N VAL A 261 -6.47 21.54 15.75
CA VAL A 261 -7.06 22.79 16.21
C VAL A 261 -6.11 23.61 17.05
N THR A 262 -5.39 22.97 17.99
CA THR A 262 -4.51 23.67 18.94
C THR A 262 -3.10 23.86 18.40
N TYR A 263 -2.58 22.87 17.64
CA TYR A 263 -1.19 22.86 17.20
C TYR A 263 -1.00 23.06 15.69
N GLY A 264 -2.10 23.05 14.90
CA GLY A 264 -2.03 23.19 13.44
C GLY A 264 -1.40 21.97 12.73
N ILE A 265 -1.42 20.80 13.37
CA ILE A 265 -0.77 19.58 12.87
C ILE A 265 -1.82 18.62 12.31
N ALA A 266 -1.80 18.41 11.00
CA ALA A 266 -2.70 17.48 10.33
C ALA A 266 -2.22 16.03 10.47
N THR A 267 -3.05 15.19 11.06
CA THR A 267 -2.82 13.74 11.18
C THR A 267 -4.04 12.96 10.67
N ARG A 268 -3.91 11.65 10.55
CA ARG A 268 -5.04 10.80 10.21
C ARG A 268 -5.40 9.88 11.37
N PRO A 269 -6.61 9.98 11.94
CA PRO A 269 -7.10 9.06 12.97
C PRO A 269 -7.81 7.84 12.41
N GLY A 270 -8.13 6.88 13.28
CA GLY A 270 -9.08 5.80 13.08
C GLY A 270 -8.49 4.53 12.49
N ALA A 271 -9.27 3.84 11.64
CA ALA A 271 -8.98 2.48 11.19
C ALA A 271 -8.10 2.40 9.93
N HIS A 272 -7.73 3.51 9.28
CA HIS A 272 -6.79 3.58 8.15
C HIS A 272 -7.11 2.66 6.95
N CYS A 273 -8.33 2.12 6.85
CA CYS A 273 -8.70 1.08 5.89
C CYS A 273 -7.85 -0.19 6.01
N ALA A 274 -7.33 -0.50 7.20
CA ALA A 274 -6.48 -1.66 7.49
C ALA A 274 -7.06 -2.49 8.65
N PRO A 275 -8.29 -3.06 8.48
CA PRO A 275 -9.04 -3.66 9.61
C PRO A 275 -8.34 -4.88 10.21
N ARG A 276 -7.62 -5.67 9.40
CA ARG A 276 -6.91 -6.85 9.87
C ARG A 276 -5.69 -6.46 10.71
N MET A 277 -4.94 -5.43 10.28
CA MET A 277 -3.82 -4.88 11.05
C MET A 277 -4.29 -4.32 12.39
N HIS A 278 -5.41 -3.59 12.44
CA HIS A 278 -5.96 -3.11 13.71
C HIS A 278 -6.36 -4.25 14.67
N ARG A 279 -6.82 -5.40 14.14
CA ARG A 279 -7.05 -6.61 14.95
C ARG A 279 -5.74 -7.18 15.51
N ALA A 280 -4.70 -7.29 14.69
CA ALA A 280 -3.39 -7.77 15.09
C ALA A 280 -2.76 -6.89 16.19
N LEU A 281 -2.84 -5.56 16.02
CA LEU A 281 -2.32 -4.59 17.00
C LEU A 281 -3.19 -4.46 18.26
N GLY A 282 -4.46 -4.92 18.23
CA GLY A 282 -5.41 -4.76 19.33
C GLY A 282 -5.98 -3.34 19.45
N THR A 283 -6.06 -2.60 18.34
CA THR A 283 -6.48 -1.19 18.28
C THR A 283 -7.83 -1.00 17.56
N THR A 284 -8.65 -2.04 17.50
CA THR A 284 -9.92 -2.00 16.74
C THR A 284 -10.88 -0.94 17.27
N GLU A 285 -10.97 -0.78 18.59
CA GLU A 285 -11.89 0.16 19.25
C GLU A 285 -11.35 1.59 19.26
N GLN A 286 -10.07 1.75 19.59
CA GLN A 286 -9.43 3.06 19.76
C GLN A 286 -8.98 3.66 18.41
N GLY A 287 -8.71 2.83 17.41
CA GLY A 287 -8.00 3.24 16.21
C GLY A 287 -6.53 3.57 16.51
N ALA A 288 -5.95 4.41 15.67
CA ALA A 288 -4.61 4.97 15.90
C ALA A 288 -4.52 6.35 15.27
N VAL A 289 -3.62 7.19 15.76
CA VAL A 289 -3.23 8.45 15.14
C VAL A 289 -1.98 8.22 14.31
N ARG A 290 -2.06 8.50 13.00
CA ARG A 290 -0.95 8.28 12.08
C ARG A 290 -0.33 9.60 11.64
N PHE A 291 0.96 9.72 11.86
CA PHE A 291 1.82 10.73 11.29
C PHE A 291 2.48 10.16 10.04
N SER A 292 2.52 10.94 8.97
CA SER A 292 3.17 10.57 7.70
C SER A 292 4.09 11.70 7.29
N PHE A 293 5.34 11.37 6.97
CA PHE A 293 6.38 12.33 6.65
C PHE A 293 6.68 12.31 5.16
N SER A 294 6.97 13.48 4.64
CA SER A 294 7.36 13.69 3.25
C SER A 294 8.69 14.42 3.21
N CYS A 295 9.42 14.26 2.13
CA CYS A 295 10.65 15.00 1.87
C CYS A 295 10.46 16.52 1.76
N TYR A 296 9.25 17.02 1.86
CA TYR A 296 8.90 18.45 1.94
C TYR A 296 8.71 18.94 3.36
N ASN A 297 8.65 18.05 4.35
CA ASN A 297 8.61 18.44 5.74
C ASN A 297 9.98 18.93 6.23
N THR A 298 9.96 19.71 7.30
CA THR A 298 11.15 20.26 7.96
C THR A 298 11.36 19.63 9.34
N GLU A 299 12.59 19.66 9.84
CA GLU A 299 12.89 19.22 11.21
C GLU A 299 12.12 20.03 12.25
N GLN A 300 11.89 21.34 12.01
CA GLN A 300 11.13 22.20 12.89
C GLN A 300 9.66 21.76 13.02
N GLU A 301 9.04 21.35 11.91
CA GLU A 301 7.68 20.79 11.93
C GLU A 301 7.62 19.47 12.72
N VAL A 302 8.64 18.63 12.58
CA VAL A 302 8.77 17.39 13.35
C VAL A 302 8.93 17.67 14.83
N ASP A 303 9.79 18.63 15.21
CA ASP A 303 10.00 19.03 16.62
C ASP A 303 8.71 19.60 17.24
N ALA A 304 7.96 20.41 16.48
CA ALA A 304 6.67 20.93 16.92
C ALA A 304 5.66 19.78 17.15
N ALA A 305 5.65 18.75 16.27
CA ALA A 305 4.80 17.59 16.44
C ALA A 305 5.16 16.75 17.68
N ILE A 306 6.46 16.58 17.97
CA ILE A 306 6.93 15.91 19.19
C ILE A 306 6.46 16.67 20.44
N ALA A 307 6.60 18.01 20.44
CA ALA A 307 6.18 18.86 21.55
C ALA A 307 4.65 18.77 21.78
N ALA A 308 3.86 18.77 20.70
CA ALA A 308 2.41 18.64 20.77
C ALA A 308 1.98 17.27 21.34
N VAL A 309 2.59 16.16 20.86
CA VAL A 309 2.30 14.82 21.41
C VAL A 309 2.62 14.76 22.91
N ARG A 310 3.72 15.37 23.34
CA ARG A 310 4.12 15.44 24.77
C ARG A 310 3.08 16.19 25.57
N ALA A 311 2.66 17.36 25.11
CA ALA A 311 1.67 18.19 25.81
C ALA A 311 0.29 17.51 25.95
N ILE A 312 -0.13 16.74 24.94
CA ILE A 312 -1.39 15.97 25.01
C ILE A 312 -1.26 14.75 25.95
N ALA A 313 -0.05 14.18 26.07
CA ALA A 313 0.20 13.02 26.91
C ALA A 313 0.36 13.38 28.40
N GLU A 314 0.70 14.61 28.78
CA GLU A 314 0.78 15.13 30.15
C GLU A 314 -0.62 15.32 30.77
#